data_77b56c7fec050e21b188f98eed4768d7
#
_entry.id   77b56c7fec050e21b188f98eed4768d7
#
_cell.length_a   1.000
_cell.length_b   1.000
_cell.length_c   1.000
_cell.angle_alpha   90.00
_cell.angle_beta   90.00
_cell.angle_gamma   90.00
#
_symmetry.space_group_name_H-M   'P 1'
#
loop_
_entity.id
_entity.type
_entity.pdbx_description
1 polymer ?
#
loop_
_entity_poly.entity_id
_entity_poly.type
_entity_poly.pdbx_seq_one_letter_code
_entity_poly.pdbx_strand_id
1 'polypeptide(L)'
;MFDLIKKKIKDSINSVQKKLSREEEKEIKEEVSRDEVTAAGDRAELKKDLPAEDRRALRREVKEVEKEARELRKEEKKPVHPGKKEARKKPVFSHIITGEDVDMIYSEIKSALLENNVALSVLDKIHDDLEKKLVGENVSFINNRKSIENAIKESIADVLISYDKDAFLSDVKGKKPFIILVVGVNGAGKTTTIAKLCRFFLLNGLKPVVAAADTFRAASIEQIEIHARRLGIGVVKHTYGADPAAVAFDAIRHAESAKEDVVLIDTAGRSDINKNLIEELKKVKRVSKPDVTIFIGDSLTGNDVVKQAGIFDKEIGIDLSILSKADVDKKGGAVLSISYITKKPILFLGTGQGYDDLMPFNKEKTAGFILND
;
A
#
# COMPACT_ATOMS: atom_id res chain seq x y z
N MET A 1 -1.15 -3.05 11.89
CA MET A 1 -0.41 -2.26 10.87
C MET A 1 -1.41 -1.48 10.01
N PHE A 2 -1.05 -0.35 9.48
CA PHE A 2 -1.86 0.50 8.59
C PHE A 2 -3.06 1.24 9.19
N ASP A 3 -3.39 1.11 10.48
CA ASP A 3 -4.59 1.72 11.07
C ASP A 3 -4.63 3.25 10.92
N LEU A 4 -3.47 3.90 11.02
CA LEU A 4 -3.36 5.35 10.86
C LEU A 4 -3.53 5.78 9.40
N ILE A 5 -2.89 5.08 8.45
CA ILE A 5 -3.07 5.33 7.02
C ILE A 5 -4.53 5.13 6.63
N LYS A 6 -5.12 3.99 7.01
CA LYS A 6 -6.52 3.65 6.74
C LYS A 6 -7.48 4.75 7.19
N LYS A 7 -7.37 5.17 8.46
CA LYS A 7 -8.21 6.23 9.02
C LYS A 7 -8.07 7.53 8.23
N LYS A 8 -6.84 7.96 7.98
CA LYS A 8 -6.57 9.22 7.30
C LYS A 8 -7.01 9.23 5.84
N ILE A 9 -6.79 8.15 5.10
CA ILE A 9 -7.28 8.03 3.72
C ILE A 9 -8.82 8.09 3.69
N LYS A 10 -9.51 7.41 4.61
CA LYS A 10 -10.97 7.51 4.71
C LYS A 10 -11.45 8.93 5.01
N ASP A 11 -10.79 9.62 5.94
CA ASP A 11 -11.11 11.00 6.28
C ASP A 11 -10.89 11.92 5.07
N SER A 12 -9.79 11.73 4.32
CA SER A 12 -9.48 12.46 3.10
C SER A 12 -10.52 12.22 2.00
N ILE A 13 -10.90 10.98 1.74
CA ILE A 13 -11.95 10.64 0.75
C ILE A 13 -13.29 11.30 1.11
N ASN A 14 -13.67 11.29 2.41
CA ASN A 14 -14.89 11.95 2.87
C ASN A 14 -14.82 13.48 2.71
N SER A 15 -13.65 14.09 2.93
CA SER A 15 -13.40 15.51 2.71
C SER A 15 -13.57 15.90 1.25
N VAL A 16 -12.92 15.14 0.36
CA VAL A 16 -13.01 15.33 -1.10
C VAL A 16 -14.46 15.20 -1.57
N GLN A 17 -15.16 14.18 -1.14
CA GLN A 17 -16.56 13.98 -1.52
C GLN A 17 -17.45 15.16 -1.14
N LYS A 18 -17.23 15.75 0.04
CA LYS A 18 -17.95 16.97 0.47
C LYS A 18 -17.61 18.19 -0.38
N LYS A 19 -16.36 18.32 -0.81
CA LYS A 19 -15.92 19.43 -1.67
C LYS A 19 -16.54 19.33 -3.05
N LEU A 20 -16.42 18.17 -3.71
CA LEU A 20 -17.01 17.90 -5.02
C LEU A 20 -18.53 18.13 -5.01
N SER A 21 -19.23 17.63 -3.99
CA SER A 21 -20.68 17.85 -3.86
C SER A 21 -21.08 19.32 -3.69
N ARG A 22 -20.23 20.13 -3.06
CA ARG A 22 -20.49 21.58 -2.90
C ARG A 22 -20.21 22.37 -4.18
N GLU A 23 -19.21 21.95 -4.95
CA GLU A 23 -18.90 22.55 -6.24
C GLU A 23 -20.01 22.26 -7.25
N GLU A 24 -20.47 21.02 -7.35
CA GLU A 24 -21.65 20.65 -8.14
C GLU A 24 -22.91 21.44 -7.77
N GLU A 25 -23.18 21.61 -6.45
CA GLU A 25 -24.32 22.46 -6.01
C GLU A 25 -24.17 23.92 -6.40
N LYS A 26 -22.96 24.46 -6.48
CA LYS A 26 -22.72 25.83 -6.96
C LYS A 26 -22.91 25.95 -8.48
N GLU A 27 -22.35 25.00 -9.24
CA GLU A 27 -22.52 24.99 -10.70
C GLU A 27 -23.99 24.88 -11.09
N ILE A 28 -24.74 23.98 -10.43
CA ILE A 28 -26.19 23.86 -10.65
C ILE A 28 -26.93 25.18 -10.35
N LYS A 29 -26.56 25.87 -9.26
CA LYS A 29 -27.18 27.16 -8.92
C LYS A 29 -26.84 28.25 -9.91
N GLU A 30 -25.61 28.26 -10.45
CA GLU A 30 -25.18 29.21 -11.47
C GLU A 30 -25.84 28.93 -12.81
N GLU A 31 -25.98 27.66 -13.20
CA GLU A 31 -26.64 27.26 -14.45
C GLU A 31 -28.15 27.61 -14.41
N VAL A 32 -28.83 27.28 -13.31
CA VAL A 32 -30.23 27.66 -13.07
C VAL A 32 -30.40 29.18 -13.07
N SER A 33 -29.46 29.92 -12.49
CA SER A 33 -29.48 31.40 -12.52
C SER A 33 -29.26 31.97 -13.93
N ARG A 34 -28.38 31.36 -14.76
CA ARG A 34 -28.18 31.74 -16.14
C ARG A 34 -29.41 31.46 -17.01
N ASP A 35 -30.05 30.30 -16.80
CA ASP A 35 -31.27 29.96 -17.52
C ASP A 35 -32.44 30.86 -17.13
N GLU A 36 -32.57 31.29 -15.89
CA GLU A 36 -33.55 32.25 -15.44
C GLU A 36 -33.28 33.66 -16.03
N VAL A 37 -32.00 34.04 -16.18
CA VAL A 37 -31.62 35.35 -16.78
C VAL A 37 -31.85 35.34 -18.29
N THR A 38 -31.51 34.24 -19.00
CA THR A 38 -31.80 34.10 -20.45
C THR A 38 -33.28 34.06 -20.71
N ALA A 39 -34.04 33.29 -19.96
CA ALA A 39 -35.50 33.24 -20.07
C ALA A 39 -36.18 34.62 -19.78
N ALA A 40 -35.59 35.40 -18.89
CA ALA A 40 -36.07 36.78 -18.61
C ALA A 40 -35.68 37.77 -19.74
N GLY A 41 -34.50 37.58 -20.37
CA GLY A 41 -34.05 38.35 -21.54
C GLY A 41 -34.94 38.11 -22.77
N ASP A 42 -35.15 36.83 -23.10
CA ASP A 42 -36.02 36.45 -24.25
C ASP A 42 -37.48 36.91 -24.06
N ARG A 43 -37.98 36.88 -22.81
CA ARG A 43 -39.30 37.46 -22.47
C ARG A 43 -39.34 38.97 -22.59
N ALA A 44 -38.22 39.68 -22.41
CA ALA A 44 -38.15 41.13 -22.55
C ALA A 44 -38.08 41.57 -24.02
N GLU A 45 -37.42 40.81 -24.89
CA GLU A 45 -37.36 41.06 -26.35
C GLU A 45 -38.68 40.73 -27.04
N LEU A 46 -39.32 39.60 -26.73
CA LEU A 46 -40.65 39.23 -27.26
C LEU A 46 -41.75 40.26 -26.91
N LYS A 47 -41.56 41.05 -25.88
CA LYS A 47 -42.51 42.10 -25.46
C LYS A 47 -42.41 43.39 -26.29
N LYS A 48 -41.35 43.60 -27.07
CA LYS A 48 -41.13 44.85 -27.81
C LYS A 48 -41.88 44.91 -29.15
N ASP A 49 -42.15 43.78 -29.79
CA ASP A 49 -42.62 43.73 -31.19
C ASP A 49 -44.08 43.30 -31.38
N LEU A 50 -44.86 43.11 -30.33
CA LEU A 50 -46.25 42.69 -30.39
C LEU A 50 -47.26 43.87 -30.36
N PRO A 51 -48.35 43.84 -31.15
CA PRO A 51 -49.45 44.83 -31.09
C PRO A 51 -50.09 44.89 -29.72
N ALA A 52 -50.67 46.02 -29.37
CA ALA A 52 -51.19 46.32 -28.00
C ALA A 52 -52.31 45.36 -27.55
N GLU A 53 -53.08 44.79 -28.50
CA GLU A 53 -54.11 43.79 -28.20
C GLU A 53 -53.55 42.41 -27.83
N ASP A 54 -52.55 41.97 -28.52
CA ASP A 54 -51.87 40.69 -28.29
C ASP A 54 -51.09 40.71 -26.98
N ARG A 55 -50.55 41.84 -26.55
CA ARG A 55 -49.94 42.03 -25.20
C ARG A 55 -50.94 41.84 -24.08
N ARG A 56 -52.21 42.14 -24.29
CA ARG A 56 -53.27 41.92 -23.28
C ARG A 56 -53.68 40.46 -23.18
N ALA A 57 -53.74 39.77 -24.31
CA ALA A 57 -54.04 38.31 -24.37
C ALA A 57 -52.91 37.52 -23.67
N LEU A 58 -51.64 37.78 -24.07
CA LEU A 58 -50.47 37.13 -23.51
C LEU A 58 -50.32 37.36 -21.98
N ARG A 59 -50.69 38.58 -21.49
CA ARG A 59 -50.71 38.83 -20.02
C ARG A 59 -51.79 38.04 -19.27
N ARG A 60 -52.88 37.69 -19.94
CA ARG A 60 -53.95 36.83 -19.30
C ARG A 60 -53.49 35.39 -19.23
N GLU A 61 -52.93 34.85 -20.31
CA GLU A 61 -52.39 33.49 -20.36
C GLU A 61 -51.26 33.29 -19.35
N VAL A 62 -50.28 34.23 -19.29
CA VAL A 62 -49.21 34.17 -18.31
C VAL A 62 -49.73 34.17 -16.88
N LYS A 63 -50.79 34.95 -16.58
CA LYS A 63 -51.40 34.97 -15.25
C LYS A 63 -52.15 33.66 -14.92
N GLU A 64 -52.75 33.03 -15.92
CA GLU A 64 -53.41 31.71 -15.73
C GLU A 64 -52.37 30.62 -15.45
N VAL A 65 -51.31 30.57 -16.23
CA VAL A 65 -50.15 29.63 -16.02
C VAL A 65 -49.46 29.85 -14.66
N GLU A 66 -49.27 31.12 -14.24
CA GLU A 66 -48.71 31.42 -12.92
C GLU A 66 -49.69 31.02 -11.78
N LYS A 67 -51.00 31.07 -12.02
CA LYS A 67 -52.00 30.63 -11.05
C LYS A 67 -52.02 29.11 -10.93
N GLU A 68 -52.01 28.42 -12.04
CA GLU A 68 -51.93 26.95 -12.09
C GLU A 68 -50.60 26.44 -11.42
N ALA A 69 -49.49 27.05 -11.73
CA ALA A 69 -48.22 26.73 -11.11
C ALA A 69 -48.21 26.98 -9.57
N ARG A 70 -48.92 28.03 -9.10
CA ARG A 70 -49.13 28.26 -7.67
C ARG A 70 -50.08 27.25 -6.99
N GLU A 71 -51.07 26.77 -7.71
CA GLU A 71 -51.97 25.76 -7.19
C GLU A 71 -51.29 24.39 -7.14
N LEU A 72 -50.51 24.02 -8.13
CA LEU A 72 -49.67 22.82 -8.14
C LEU A 72 -48.64 22.83 -7.00
N ARG A 73 -48.00 23.97 -6.70
CA ARG A 73 -47.10 24.12 -5.55
C ARG A 73 -47.79 24.05 -4.20
N LYS A 74 -49.10 24.35 -4.11
CA LYS A 74 -49.94 24.17 -2.90
C LYS A 74 -50.37 22.73 -2.70
N GLU A 75 -50.62 21.97 -3.76
CA GLU A 75 -50.95 20.57 -3.69
C GLU A 75 -49.75 19.69 -3.25
N GLU A 76 -48.53 20.08 -3.64
CA GLU A 76 -47.31 19.40 -3.18
C GLU A 76 -47.04 19.51 -1.66
N LYS A 77 -47.70 20.43 -0.95
CA LYS A 77 -47.55 20.62 0.49
C LYS A 77 -48.57 19.89 1.38
N LYS A 78 -49.46 19.08 0.85
CA LYS A 78 -50.35 18.22 1.65
C LYS A 78 -49.69 16.88 1.97
N PRO A 79 -49.70 16.40 3.22
CA PRO A 79 -49.13 15.11 3.58
C PRO A 79 -49.96 13.98 2.97
N VAL A 80 -49.35 13.24 2.06
CA VAL A 80 -49.94 12.04 1.43
C VAL A 80 -49.53 10.81 2.25
N HIS A 81 -50.51 9.99 2.63
CA HIS A 81 -50.35 8.68 3.24
C HIS A 81 -49.51 7.72 2.35
N PRO A 82 -48.79 6.74 2.93
CA PRO A 82 -47.79 5.96 2.21
C PRO A 82 -48.43 4.88 1.32
N GLY A 83 -48.72 5.25 0.08
CA GLY A 83 -48.95 4.32 -1.03
C GLY A 83 -47.73 4.27 -1.95
N LYS A 84 -47.37 3.08 -2.39
CA LYS A 84 -46.18 2.72 -3.21
C LYS A 84 -45.62 3.88 -4.04
N LYS A 85 -44.44 4.40 -3.65
CA LYS A 85 -43.68 5.39 -4.43
C LYS A 85 -43.05 4.68 -5.62
N GLU A 86 -43.56 4.90 -6.83
CA GLU A 86 -42.73 4.80 -8.01
C GLU A 86 -41.58 5.80 -7.86
N ALA A 87 -40.36 5.27 -7.82
CA ALA A 87 -39.14 6.08 -7.69
C ALA A 87 -38.99 6.97 -8.92
N ARG A 88 -39.33 8.24 -8.81
CA ARG A 88 -38.89 9.26 -9.76
C ARG A 88 -37.37 9.18 -9.79
N LYS A 89 -36.79 8.74 -10.91
CA LYS A 89 -35.36 8.79 -11.18
C LYS A 89 -34.94 10.26 -11.03
N LYS A 90 -34.17 10.58 -9.96
CA LYS A 90 -33.48 11.84 -9.87
C LYS A 90 -32.61 11.96 -11.11
N PRO A 91 -32.48 13.14 -11.74
CA PRO A 91 -31.57 13.32 -12.84
C PRO A 91 -30.18 12.86 -12.39
N VAL A 92 -29.58 11.94 -13.11
CA VAL A 92 -28.23 11.43 -12.85
C VAL A 92 -27.30 12.48 -13.43
N PHE A 93 -26.95 13.49 -12.63
CA PHE A 93 -25.88 14.39 -12.99
C PHE A 93 -24.60 13.59 -12.97
N SER A 94 -23.85 13.63 -14.05
CA SER A 94 -22.56 13.00 -14.23
C SER A 94 -21.50 14.09 -14.31
N HIS A 95 -20.47 13.99 -13.47
CA HIS A 95 -19.31 14.87 -13.51
C HIS A 95 -18.14 14.13 -14.19
N ILE A 96 -17.44 14.80 -15.09
CA ILE A 96 -16.21 14.27 -15.69
C ILE A 96 -15.05 14.73 -14.82
N ILE A 97 -14.32 13.78 -14.23
CA ILE A 97 -13.18 14.08 -13.36
C ILE A 97 -12.10 14.78 -14.19
N THR A 98 -11.68 15.94 -13.71
CA THR A 98 -10.60 16.76 -14.30
C THR A 98 -9.27 16.49 -13.61
N GLY A 99 -8.16 17.01 -14.17
CA GLY A 99 -6.86 17.00 -13.51
C GLY A 99 -6.86 17.77 -12.18
N GLU A 100 -7.60 18.89 -12.09
CA GLU A 100 -7.74 19.67 -10.86
C GLU A 100 -8.44 18.88 -9.75
N ASP A 101 -9.44 18.07 -10.10
CA ASP A 101 -10.10 17.17 -9.13
C ASP A 101 -9.13 16.12 -8.62
N VAL A 102 -8.29 15.56 -9.48
CA VAL A 102 -7.26 14.59 -9.09
C VAL A 102 -6.22 15.23 -8.18
N ASP A 103 -5.76 16.44 -8.48
CA ASP A 103 -4.84 17.18 -7.63
C ASP A 103 -5.43 17.46 -6.24
N MET A 104 -6.71 17.79 -6.18
CA MET A 104 -7.45 17.97 -4.92
C MET A 104 -7.49 16.66 -4.12
N ILE A 105 -7.89 15.55 -4.75
CA ILE A 105 -7.92 14.21 -4.14
C ILE A 105 -6.52 13.84 -3.62
N TYR A 106 -5.51 14.02 -4.46
CA TYR A 106 -4.15 13.70 -4.12
C TYR A 106 -3.59 14.53 -2.97
N SER A 107 -3.85 15.85 -2.94
CA SER A 107 -3.36 16.73 -1.87
C SER A 107 -3.80 16.28 -0.48
N GLU A 108 -5.04 15.82 -0.36
CA GLU A 108 -5.60 15.30 0.89
C GLU A 108 -4.93 13.97 1.31
N ILE A 109 -4.70 13.08 0.33
CA ILE A 109 -4.09 11.76 0.58
C ILE A 109 -2.59 11.89 0.83
N LYS A 110 -1.91 12.80 0.13
CA LYS A 110 -0.47 13.06 0.25
C LYS A 110 -0.05 13.31 1.68
N SER A 111 -0.76 14.21 2.37
CA SER A 111 -0.47 14.52 3.78
C SER A 111 -0.58 13.28 4.66
N ALA A 112 -1.62 12.47 4.45
CA ALA A 112 -1.83 11.22 5.19
C ALA A 112 -0.69 10.21 4.97
N LEU A 113 -0.24 10.05 3.74
CA LEU A 113 0.82 9.11 3.38
C LEU A 113 2.19 9.59 3.90
N LEU A 114 2.50 10.90 3.79
CA LEU A 114 3.74 11.49 4.33
C LEU A 114 3.88 11.30 5.85
N GLU A 115 2.83 11.59 6.60
CA GLU A 115 2.82 11.42 8.06
C GLU A 115 3.02 9.95 8.47
N ASN A 116 2.67 9.03 7.58
CA ASN A 116 2.88 7.61 7.77
C ASN A 116 4.20 7.08 7.17
N ASN A 117 5.14 7.97 6.89
CA ASN A 117 6.50 7.65 6.41
C ASN A 117 6.53 6.96 5.03
N VAL A 118 5.58 7.24 4.15
CA VAL A 118 5.64 6.81 2.75
C VAL A 118 6.65 7.69 2.01
N ALA A 119 7.53 7.08 1.22
CA ALA A 119 8.56 7.79 0.48
C ALA A 119 7.97 8.68 -0.64
N LEU A 120 8.59 9.85 -0.89
CA LEU A 120 8.11 10.82 -1.89
C LEU A 120 7.94 10.20 -3.28
N SER A 121 8.88 9.38 -3.74
CA SER A 121 8.79 8.73 -5.05
C SER A 121 7.61 7.77 -5.19
N VAL A 122 7.12 7.22 -4.08
CA VAL A 122 5.88 6.42 -4.07
C VAL A 122 4.66 7.31 -4.21
N LEU A 123 4.70 8.49 -3.58
CA LEU A 123 3.62 9.47 -3.68
C LEU A 123 3.48 10.01 -5.10
N ASP A 124 4.60 10.33 -5.75
CA ASP A 124 4.61 10.76 -7.14
C ASP A 124 4.00 9.68 -8.07
N LYS A 125 4.37 8.41 -7.85
CA LYS A 125 3.80 7.29 -8.58
C LYS A 125 2.28 7.13 -8.35
N ILE A 126 1.82 7.28 -7.11
CA ILE A 126 0.39 7.22 -6.78
C ILE A 126 -0.36 8.37 -7.47
N HIS A 127 0.20 9.58 -7.51
CA HIS A 127 -0.37 10.71 -8.23
C HIS A 127 -0.55 10.43 -9.72
N ASP A 128 0.55 10.01 -10.39
CA ASP A 128 0.52 9.66 -11.82
C ASP A 128 -0.50 8.55 -12.14
N ASP A 129 -0.67 7.60 -11.24
CA ASP A 129 -1.63 6.51 -11.43
C ASP A 129 -3.07 6.97 -11.22
N LEU A 130 -3.31 7.86 -10.24
CA LEU A 130 -4.64 8.45 -10.03
C LEU A 130 -5.04 9.31 -11.23
N GLU A 131 -4.12 10.12 -11.77
CA GLU A 131 -4.37 10.93 -12.96
C GLU A 131 -4.79 10.05 -14.14
N LYS A 132 -4.03 8.99 -14.43
CA LYS A 132 -4.33 8.04 -15.52
C LYS A 132 -5.64 7.28 -15.36
N LYS A 133 -6.03 6.98 -14.11
CA LYS A 133 -7.22 6.15 -13.80
C LYS A 133 -8.49 6.97 -13.65
N LEU A 134 -8.39 8.23 -13.26
CA LEU A 134 -9.56 9.05 -12.93
C LEU A 134 -9.87 10.14 -13.94
N VAL A 135 -8.87 10.76 -14.57
CA VAL A 135 -9.12 11.85 -15.52
C VAL A 135 -9.91 11.36 -16.73
N GLY A 136 -11.02 12.04 -17.02
CA GLY A 136 -11.94 11.69 -18.11
C GLY A 136 -12.99 10.64 -17.74
N GLU A 137 -12.92 10.05 -16.54
CA GLU A 137 -13.96 9.14 -16.06
C GLU A 137 -15.24 9.91 -15.77
N ASN A 138 -16.35 9.38 -16.29
CA ASN A 138 -17.68 9.92 -16.05
C ASN A 138 -18.28 9.28 -14.80
N VAL A 139 -18.28 10.00 -13.71
CA VAL A 139 -18.74 9.49 -12.42
C VAL A 139 -20.09 10.10 -12.03
N SER A 140 -21.07 9.27 -11.75
CA SER A 140 -22.33 9.73 -11.17
C SER A 140 -22.15 9.99 -9.68
N PHE A 141 -22.89 10.95 -9.12
CA PHE A 141 -22.87 11.33 -7.70
C PHE A 141 -22.91 10.15 -6.70
N ILE A 142 -23.56 9.04 -7.08
CA ILE A 142 -23.69 7.85 -6.23
C ILE A 142 -22.44 6.94 -6.30
N ASN A 143 -21.68 6.94 -7.40
CA ASN A 143 -20.56 6.03 -7.63
C ASN A 143 -19.19 6.70 -7.44
N ASN A 144 -19.12 8.03 -7.30
CA ASN A 144 -17.88 8.80 -7.17
C ASN A 144 -16.94 8.21 -6.11
N ARG A 145 -17.48 7.93 -4.93
CA ARG A 145 -16.69 7.39 -3.81
C ARG A 145 -16.03 6.07 -4.14
N LYS A 146 -16.77 5.12 -4.72
CA LYS A 146 -16.24 3.78 -5.05
C LYS A 146 -15.17 3.85 -6.14
N SER A 147 -15.33 4.72 -7.13
CA SER A 147 -14.34 4.90 -8.21
C SER A 147 -13.03 5.45 -7.64
N ILE A 148 -13.10 6.48 -6.78
CA ILE A 148 -11.92 7.05 -6.11
C ILE A 148 -11.26 6.01 -5.18
N GLU A 149 -12.04 5.32 -4.33
CA GLU A 149 -11.53 4.27 -3.45
C GLU A 149 -10.84 3.14 -4.24
N ASN A 150 -11.43 2.71 -5.34
CA ASN A 150 -10.84 1.68 -6.21
C ASN A 150 -9.56 2.17 -6.88
N ALA A 151 -9.54 3.38 -7.43
CA ALA A 151 -8.34 3.96 -8.04
C ALA A 151 -7.18 4.06 -7.04
N ILE A 152 -7.44 4.51 -5.81
CA ILE A 152 -6.45 4.58 -4.74
C ILE A 152 -5.96 3.17 -4.37
N LYS A 153 -6.87 2.21 -4.21
CA LYS A 153 -6.55 0.82 -3.89
C LYS A 153 -5.65 0.18 -4.94
N GLU A 154 -5.99 0.35 -6.20
CA GLU A 154 -5.20 -0.16 -7.31
C GLU A 154 -3.83 0.51 -7.38
N SER A 155 -3.76 1.84 -7.22
CA SER A 155 -2.49 2.57 -7.21
C SER A 155 -1.59 2.14 -6.04
N ILE A 156 -2.16 1.84 -4.87
CA ILE A 156 -1.43 1.26 -3.74
C ILE A 156 -0.99 -0.18 -4.04
N ALA A 157 -1.83 -1.00 -4.68
CA ALA A 157 -1.47 -2.37 -5.05
C ALA A 157 -0.36 -2.40 -6.12
N ASP A 158 -0.34 -1.43 -7.02
CA ASP A 158 0.64 -1.32 -8.11
C ASP A 158 2.06 -0.96 -7.60
N VAL A 159 2.18 -0.29 -6.45
CA VAL A 159 3.48 -0.02 -5.82
C VAL A 159 3.99 -1.18 -4.96
N LEU A 160 3.13 -2.14 -4.62
CA LEU A 160 3.48 -3.31 -3.83
C LEU A 160 3.87 -4.50 -4.71
N ILE A 161 4.94 -5.17 -4.35
CA ILE A 161 5.36 -6.42 -4.99
C ILE A 161 5.40 -7.50 -3.92
N SER A 162 4.66 -8.59 -4.11
CA SER A 162 4.66 -9.76 -3.23
C SER A 162 5.28 -10.97 -3.95
N TYR A 163 5.92 -11.83 -3.18
CA TYR A 163 6.32 -13.15 -3.65
C TYR A 163 5.48 -14.21 -2.93
N ASP A 164 4.90 -15.11 -3.68
CA ASP A 164 4.04 -16.14 -3.10
C ASP A 164 4.85 -17.12 -2.27
N LYS A 165 4.36 -17.45 -1.05
CA LYS A 165 5.06 -18.35 -0.13
C LYS A 165 5.19 -19.78 -0.63
N ASP A 166 4.21 -20.24 -1.43
CA ASP A 166 4.22 -21.62 -1.96
C ASP A 166 5.13 -21.72 -3.18
N ALA A 167 5.22 -20.65 -3.98
CA ALA A 167 6.23 -20.51 -5.03
C ALA A 167 7.64 -20.49 -4.41
N PHE A 168 7.87 -19.69 -3.36
CA PHE A 168 9.16 -19.70 -2.64
C PHE A 168 9.51 -21.08 -2.09
N LEU A 169 8.54 -21.76 -1.50
CA LEU A 169 8.76 -23.11 -0.98
C LEU A 169 9.07 -24.13 -2.10
N SER A 170 8.47 -23.96 -3.27
CA SER A 170 8.77 -24.77 -4.47
C SER A 170 10.20 -24.54 -4.93
N ASP A 171 10.68 -23.29 -4.98
CA ASP A 171 12.06 -22.97 -5.33
C ASP A 171 13.05 -23.63 -4.35
N VAL A 172 12.77 -23.51 -3.05
CA VAL A 172 13.59 -24.12 -1.99
C VAL A 172 13.63 -25.65 -2.13
N LYS A 173 12.51 -26.29 -2.48
CA LYS A 173 12.46 -27.75 -2.69
C LYS A 173 13.16 -28.20 -3.99
N GLY A 174 13.30 -27.31 -4.94
CA GLY A 174 13.89 -27.58 -6.26
C GLY A 174 15.41 -27.78 -6.23
N LYS A 175 16.09 -27.33 -5.16
CA LYS A 175 17.56 -27.40 -5.03
C LYS A 175 17.95 -27.75 -3.60
N LYS A 176 18.95 -28.61 -3.42
CA LYS A 176 19.45 -29.05 -2.10
C LYS A 176 20.98 -29.10 -2.03
N PRO A 177 21.61 -28.47 -1.04
CA PRO A 177 20.99 -27.51 -0.13
C PRO A 177 20.62 -26.20 -0.87
N PHE A 178 19.50 -25.56 -0.46
CA PHE A 178 19.12 -24.22 -0.89
C PHE A 178 19.77 -23.21 0.05
N ILE A 179 20.52 -22.27 -0.49
CA ILE A 179 21.37 -21.35 0.29
C ILE A 179 20.73 -19.97 0.36
N ILE A 180 20.43 -19.53 1.59
CA ILE A 180 19.80 -18.23 1.89
C ILE A 180 20.81 -17.33 2.61
N LEU A 181 21.18 -16.23 1.98
CA LEU A 181 21.97 -15.18 2.63
C LEU A 181 21.04 -14.14 3.26
N VAL A 182 21.17 -13.92 4.57
CA VAL A 182 20.35 -12.93 5.29
C VAL A 182 21.18 -11.70 5.57
N VAL A 183 20.70 -10.52 5.12
CA VAL A 183 21.37 -9.23 5.29
C VAL A 183 20.44 -8.20 5.94
N GLY A 184 21.01 -7.16 6.58
CA GLY A 184 20.27 -6.09 7.23
C GLY A 184 21.07 -5.46 8.38
N VAL A 185 20.62 -4.33 8.90
CA VAL A 185 21.28 -3.61 9.98
C VAL A 185 21.16 -4.29 11.34
N ASN A 186 21.93 -3.82 12.34
CA ASN A 186 21.75 -4.27 13.72
C ASN A 186 20.36 -3.89 14.24
N GLY A 187 19.76 -4.81 15.00
CA GLY A 187 18.45 -4.60 15.60
C GLY A 187 17.28 -4.79 14.64
N ALA A 188 17.54 -5.01 13.34
CA ALA A 188 16.47 -5.29 12.34
C ALA A 188 15.77 -6.64 12.55
N GLY A 189 16.22 -7.49 13.47
CA GLY A 189 15.60 -8.78 13.78
C GLY A 189 16.07 -9.94 12.89
N LYS A 190 17.28 -9.88 12.31
CA LYS A 190 17.84 -10.94 11.45
C LYS A 190 17.81 -12.31 12.13
N THR A 191 18.50 -12.46 13.25
CA THR A 191 18.61 -13.73 13.99
C THR A 191 17.24 -14.31 14.39
N THR A 192 16.33 -13.45 14.84
CA THR A 192 14.96 -13.87 15.17
C THR A 192 14.17 -14.30 13.93
N THR A 193 14.32 -13.57 12.80
CA THR A 193 13.66 -13.91 11.54
C THR A 193 14.21 -15.21 10.95
N ILE A 194 15.53 -15.45 11.07
CA ILE A 194 16.14 -16.73 10.69
C ILE A 194 15.50 -17.89 11.50
N ALA A 195 15.34 -17.72 12.82
CA ALA A 195 14.68 -18.74 13.64
C ALA A 195 13.22 -19.02 13.20
N LYS A 196 12.46 -17.97 12.80
CA LYS A 196 11.12 -18.12 12.23
C LYS A 196 11.14 -18.81 10.88
N LEU A 197 12.09 -18.50 10.01
CA LEU A 197 12.28 -19.19 8.72
C LEU A 197 12.63 -20.66 8.94
N CYS A 198 13.50 -20.98 9.92
CA CYS A 198 13.78 -22.36 10.29
C CYS A 198 12.51 -23.09 10.71
N ARG A 199 11.68 -22.47 11.56
CA ARG A 199 10.37 -23.03 11.96
C ARG A 199 9.46 -23.25 10.74
N PHE A 200 9.39 -22.28 9.85
CA PHE A 200 8.63 -22.38 8.60
C PHE A 200 9.09 -23.57 7.75
N PHE A 201 10.40 -23.77 7.59
CA PHE A 201 10.94 -24.90 6.82
C PHE A 201 10.66 -26.25 7.50
N LEU A 202 10.83 -26.34 8.83
CA LEU A 202 10.50 -27.56 9.60
C LEU A 202 9.04 -27.97 9.44
N LEU A 203 8.11 -27.01 9.51
CA LEU A 203 6.68 -27.25 9.29
C LEU A 203 6.34 -27.76 7.88
N ASN A 204 7.22 -27.46 6.90
CA ASN A 204 7.08 -27.92 5.52
C ASN A 204 7.93 -29.16 5.20
N GLY A 205 8.44 -29.85 6.23
CA GLY A 205 9.19 -31.11 6.10
C GLY A 205 10.62 -30.95 5.59
N LEU A 206 11.20 -29.73 5.66
CA LEU A 206 12.58 -29.44 5.27
C LEU A 206 13.49 -29.36 6.50
N LYS A 207 14.76 -29.72 6.34
CA LYS A 207 15.79 -29.73 7.36
C LYS A 207 16.70 -28.49 7.21
N PRO A 208 16.51 -27.43 7.99
CA PRO A 208 17.36 -26.25 7.95
C PRO A 208 18.58 -26.40 8.87
N VAL A 209 19.71 -25.81 8.45
CA VAL A 209 20.90 -25.56 9.28
C VAL A 209 21.25 -24.05 9.21
N VAL A 210 21.80 -23.52 10.29
CA VAL A 210 22.18 -22.10 10.35
C VAL A 210 23.71 -21.96 10.41
N ALA A 211 24.25 -21.08 9.58
CA ALA A 211 25.62 -20.60 9.65
C ALA A 211 25.66 -19.35 10.54
N ALA A 212 26.32 -19.40 11.70
CA ALA A 212 26.51 -18.29 12.62
C ALA A 212 27.65 -17.37 12.13
N ALA A 213 27.40 -16.63 11.04
CA ALA A 213 28.40 -15.80 10.40
C ALA A 213 28.49 -14.35 10.94
N ASP A 214 27.74 -13.97 11.98
CA ASP A 214 27.97 -12.76 12.79
C ASP A 214 29.05 -13.03 13.84
N THR A 215 30.28 -13.29 13.38
CA THR A 215 31.38 -13.82 14.20
C THR A 215 31.96 -12.79 15.17
N PHE A 216 31.74 -11.50 14.96
CA PHE A 216 32.23 -10.42 15.81
C PHE A 216 31.29 -10.04 16.96
N ARG A 217 30.18 -10.79 17.12
CA ARG A 217 29.21 -10.58 18.20
C ARG A 217 28.92 -11.89 18.92
N ALA A 218 29.66 -12.11 20.05
CA ALA A 218 29.49 -13.32 20.85
C ALA A 218 28.02 -13.58 21.24
N ALA A 219 27.30 -12.52 21.65
CA ALA A 219 25.87 -12.61 21.98
C ALA A 219 24.98 -13.03 20.79
N SER A 220 25.38 -12.74 19.54
CA SER A 220 24.65 -13.18 18.34
C SER A 220 24.78 -14.68 18.15
N ILE A 221 25.98 -15.22 18.32
CA ILE A 221 26.25 -16.66 18.24
C ILE A 221 25.46 -17.39 19.32
N GLU A 222 25.52 -16.92 20.57
CA GLU A 222 24.75 -17.51 21.68
C GLU A 222 23.24 -17.46 21.42
N GLN A 223 22.73 -16.35 20.90
CA GLN A 223 21.32 -16.20 20.58
C GLN A 223 20.86 -17.22 19.54
N ILE A 224 21.61 -17.39 18.45
CA ILE A 224 21.25 -18.36 17.42
C ILE A 224 21.31 -19.81 17.92
N GLU A 225 22.28 -20.13 18.81
CA GLU A 225 22.35 -21.44 19.45
C GLU A 225 21.15 -21.74 20.37
N ILE A 226 20.64 -20.74 21.09
CA ILE A 226 19.44 -20.89 21.90
C ILE A 226 18.24 -21.20 21.01
N HIS A 227 18.07 -20.45 19.90
CA HIS A 227 17.01 -20.71 18.94
C HIS A 227 17.13 -22.10 18.32
N ALA A 228 18.32 -22.48 17.89
CA ALA A 228 18.58 -23.76 17.25
C ALA A 228 18.26 -24.94 18.20
N ARG A 229 18.71 -24.87 19.46
CA ARG A 229 18.37 -25.90 20.48
C ARG A 229 16.86 -26.03 20.69
N ARG A 230 16.13 -24.90 20.73
CA ARG A 230 14.66 -24.92 20.89
C ARG A 230 13.94 -25.53 19.69
N LEU A 231 14.50 -25.34 18.51
CA LEU A 231 13.91 -25.83 17.24
C LEU A 231 14.42 -27.23 16.85
N GLY A 232 15.45 -27.74 17.53
CA GLY A 232 16.06 -29.04 17.20
C GLY A 232 16.83 -29.04 15.86
N ILE A 233 17.48 -27.93 15.51
CA ILE A 233 18.23 -27.75 14.26
C ILE A 233 19.74 -27.60 14.50
N GLY A 234 20.54 -27.84 13.44
CA GLY A 234 22.00 -27.67 13.46
C GLY A 234 22.43 -26.19 13.38
N VAL A 235 23.58 -25.90 14.02
CA VAL A 235 24.30 -24.62 13.85
C VAL A 235 25.77 -24.89 13.55
N VAL A 236 26.25 -24.31 12.48
CA VAL A 236 27.67 -24.29 12.19
C VAL A 236 28.24 -22.93 12.64
N LYS A 237 29.24 -22.98 13.53
CA LYS A 237 29.88 -21.79 14.11
C LYS A 237 31.38 -21.99 14.19
N HIS A 238 32.11 -20.89 14.23
CA HIS A 238 33.53 -20.85 14.54
C HIS A 238 33.81 -20.05 15.81
N THR A 239 35.08 -19.91 16.17
CA THR A 239 35.52 -19.07 17.26
C THR A 239 35.20 -17.60 16.97
N TYR A 240 35.05 -16.80 18.04
CA TYR A 240 34.89 -15.35 17.94
C TYR A 240 35.96 -14.73 17.04
N GLY A 241 35.55 -13.84 16.14
CA GLY A 241 36.44 -13.13 15.21
C GLY A 241 36.89 -13.96 14.00
N ALA A 242 36.39 -15.20 13.82
CA ALA A 242 36.66 -15.98 12.62
C ALA A 242 36.12 -15.32 11.34
N ASP A 243 36.61 -15.73 10.19
CA ASP A 243 36.13 -15.24 8.89
C ASP A 243 34.67 -15.66 8.64
N PRO A 244 33.70 -14.73 8.51
CA PRO A 244 32.31 -15.06 8.22
C PRO A 244 32.10 -15.89 6.95
N ALA A 245 32.95 -15.70 5.93
CA ALA A 245 32.87 -16.46 4.68
C ALA A 245 33.30 -17.92 4.89
N ALA A 246 34.25 -18.20 5.78
CA ALA A 246 34.64 -19.56 6.13
C ALA A 246 33.51 -20.28 6.86
N VAL A 247 32.82 -19.61 7.81
CA VAL A 247 31.63 -20.18 8.51
C VAL A 247 30.54 -20.57 7.50
N ALA A 248 30.24 -19.66 6.56
CA ALA A 248 29.25 -19.92 5.52
C ALA A 248 29.64 -21.11 4.62
N PHE A 249 30.91 -21.19 4.22
CA PHE A 249 31.43 -22.30 3.40
C PHE A 249 31.29 -23.63 4.13
N ASP A 250 31.71 -23.70 5.39
CA ASP A 250 31.65 -24.93 6.17
C ASP A 250 30.21 -25.35 6.47
N ALA A 251 29.27 -24.41 6.66
CA ALA A 251 27.87 -24.72 6.81
C ALA A 251 27.27 -25.35 5.54
N ILE A 252 27.67 -24.90 4.35
CA ILE A 252 27.25 -25.50 3.09
C ILE A 252 27.80 -26.92 2.94
N ARG A 253 29.07 -27.12 3.23
CA ARG A 253 29.71 -28.44 3.20
C ARG A 253 29.09 -29.40 4.21
N HIS A 254 28.74 -28.90 5.40
CA HIS A 254 28.01 -29.66 6.39
C HIS A 254 26.64 -30.09 5.88
N ALA A 255 25.86 -29.14 5.33
CA ALA A 255 24.55 -29.43 4.77
C ALA A 255 24.56 -30.48 3.65
N GLU A 256 25.54 -30.39 2.75
CA GLU A 256 25.75 -31.40 1.70
C GLU A 256 25.98 -32.81 2.27
N SER A 257 26.86 -32.92 3.29
CA SER A 257 27.21 -34.21 3.91
C SER A 257 26.10 -34.77 4.80
N ALA A 258 25.41 -33.92 5.57
CA ALA A 258 24.31 -34.29 6.47
C ALA A 258 22.96 -34.43 5.75
N LYS A 259 22.89 -34.11 4.44
CA LYS A 259 21.67 -34.08 3.62
C LYS A 259 20.60 -33.16 4.22
N GLU A 260 21.02 -32.01 4.64
CA GLU A 260 20.12 -30.93 5.05
C GLU A 260 19.62 -30.17 3.82
N ASP A 261 18.39 -29.66 3.92
CA ASP A 261 17.70 -29.11 2.75
C ASP A 261 17.97 -27.61 2.54
N VAL A 262 18.23 -26.87 3.64
CA VAL A 262 18.34 -25.39 3.61
C VAL A 262 19.49 -24.92 4.49
N VAL A 263 20.31 -24.01 3.96
CA VAL A 263 21.33 -23.30 4.72
C VAL A 263 20.92 -21.83 4.87
N LEU A 264 20.75 -21.35 6.11
CA LEU A 264 20.53 -19.94 6.40
C LEU A 264 21.80 -19.32 6.95
N ILE A 265 22.30 -18.28 6.31
CA ILE A 265 23.54 -17.60 6.73
C ILE A 265 23.15 -16.33 7.50
N ASP A 266 23.35 -16.36 8.84
CA ASP A 266 23.14 -15.19 9.72
C ASP A 266 24.38 -14.31 9.67
N THR A 267 24.28 -13.14 9.06
CA THR A 267 25.42 -12.22 8.86
C THR A 267 25.45 -11.11 9.90
N ALA A 268 26.64 -10.53 10.05
CA ALA A 268 26.79 -9.31 10.81
C ALA A 268 25.87 -8.20 10.29
N GLY A 269 25.37 -7.39 11.24
CA GLY A 269 24.75 -6.11 10.94
C GLY A 269 25.50 -5.02 11.69
N ARG A 270 25.49 -3.80 11.19
CA ARG A 270 26.00 -2.63 11.91
C ARG A 270 24.91 -1.55 11.88
N SER A 271 24.94 -0.65 12.88
CA SER A 271 24.01 0.49 12.92
C SER A 271 24.18 1.37 11.69
N ASP A 272 25.45 1.55 11.28
CA ASP A 272 25.80 2.29 10.07
C ASP A 272 26.29 1.32 8.99
N ILE A 273 25.72 1.45 7.80
CA ILE A 273 26.14 0.68 6.63
C ILE A 273 27.45 1.31 6.12
N ASN A 274 28.56 0.78 6.59
CA ASN A 274 29.89 1.26 6.22
C ASN A 274 30.56 0.32 5.20
N LYS A 275 31.65 0.81 4.60
CA LYS A 275 32.40 0.11 3.56
C LYS A 275 32.88 -1.27 4.03
N ASN A 276 33.31 -1.41 5.29
CA ASN A 276 33.87 -2.65 5.80
C ASN A 276 32.77 -3.75 5.88
N LEU A 277 31.56 -3.40 6.34
CA LEU A 277 30.42 -4.33 6.36
C LEU A 277 30.07 -4.78 4.93
N ILE A 278 30.00 -3.85 3.99
CA ILE A 278 29.70 -4.15 2.60
C ILE A 278 30.73 -5.10 1.98
N GLU A 279 32.03 -4.86 2.20
CA GLU A 279 33.09 -5.74 1.68
C GLU A 279 33.04 -7.13 2.33
N GLU A 280 32.76 -7.22 3.62
CA GLU A 280 32.54 -8.49 4.31
C GLU A 280 31.36 -9.26 3.71
N LEU A 281 30.20 -8.63 3.53
CA LEU A 281 29.02 -9.25 2.95
C LEU A 281 29.24 -9.66 1.49
N LYS A 282 29.96 -8.85 0.69
CA LYS A 282 30.37 -9.22 -0.69
C LYS A 282 31.25 -10.46 -0.68
N LYS A 283 32.16 -10.57 0.28
CA LYS A 283 33.00 -11.77 0.45
C LYS A 283 32.18 -13.01 0.79
N VAL A 284 31.25 -12.88 1.77
CA VAL A 284 30.35 -13.98 2.14
C VAL A 284 29.50 -14.39 0.93
N LYS A 285 28.89 -13.46 0.21
CA LYS A 285 28.07 -13.73 -0.98
C LYS A 285 28.88 -14.44 -2.08
N ARG A 286 30.10 -13.97 -2.36
CA ARG A 286 30.98 -14.59 -3.37
C ARG A 286 31.35 -16.02 -3.03
N VAL A 287 31.61 -16.33 -1.75
CA VAL A 287 32.03 -17.65 -1.29
C VAL A 287 30.81 -18.60 -1.21
N SER A 288 29.71 -18.15 -0.63
CA SER A 288 28.53 -18.98 -0.42
C SER A 288 27.68 -19.17 -1.66
N LYS A 289 27.75 -18.26 -2.66
CA LYS A 289 26.92 -18.25 -3.88
C LYS A 289 25.46 -18.54 -3.57
N PRO A 290 24.81 -17.70 -2.76
CA PRO A 290 23.44 -17.96 -2.30
C PRO A 290 22.45 -18.02 -3.47
N ASP A 291 21.42 -18.85 -3.30
CA ASP A 291 20.31 -18.96 -4.24
C ASP A 291 19.39 -17.74 -4.12
N VAL A 292 19.29 -17.21 -2.89
CA VAL A 292 18.52 -16.01 -2.60
C VAL A 292 19.21 -15.17 -1.51
N THR A 293 19.22 -13.86 -1.69
CA THR A 293 19.63 -12.88 -0.68
C THR A 293 18.37 -12.21 -0.12
N ILE A 294 18.11 -12.37 1.18
CA ILE A 294 16.94 -11.81 1.85
C ILE A 294 17.37 -10.62 2.72
N PHE A 295 16.80 -9.46 2.45
CA PHE A 295 16.96 -8.29 3.29
C PHE A 295 15.94 -8.32 4.45
N ILE A 296 16.43 -8.17 5.68
CA ILE A 296 15.58 -8.01 6.85
C ILE A 296 15.58 -6.55 7.27
N GLY A 297 14.40 -5.93 7.18
CA GLY A 297 14.18 -4.54 7.58
C GLY A 297 13.32 -4.41 8.82
N ASP A 298 13.57 -3.38 9.63
CA ASP A 298 12.72 -3.01 10.76
C ASP A 298 11.66 -2.02 10.29
N SER A 299 10.37 -2.42 10.28
CA SER A 299 9.29 -1.56 9.80
C SER A 299 9.11 -0.28 10.61
N LEU A 300 9.56 -0.27 11.87
CA LEU A 300 9.46 0.91 12.75
C LEU A 300 10.37 2.06 12.33
N THR A 301 11.44 1.79 11.60
CA THR A 301 12.42 2.82 11.21
C THR A 301 11.96 3.71 10.04
N GLY A 302 10.78 3.44 9.49
CA GLY A 302 10.13 4.30 8.49
C GLY A 302 10.98 4.44 7.21
N ASN A 303 11.33 5.68 6.84
CA ASN A 303 12.10 5.94 5.63
C ASN A 303 13.57 5.46 5.71
N ASP A 304 14.10 5.22 6.89
CA ASP A 304 15.48 4.75 7.02
C ASP A 304 15.64 3.30 6.56
N VAL A 305 14.65 2.42 6.83
CA VAL A 305 14.69 1.05 6.29
C VAL A 305 14.67 1.04 4.75
N VAL A 306 13.99 2.01 4.15
CA VAL A 306 13.93 2.14 2.69
C VAL A 306 15.29 2.53 2.11
N LYS A 307 15.98 3.50 2.74
CA LYS A 307 17.35 3.87 2.38
C LYS A 307 18.33 2.71 2.56
N GLN A 308 18.21 1.98 3.68
CA GLN A 308 19.01 0.80 3.96
C GLN A 308 18.81 -0.27 2.86
N ALA A 309 17.57 -0.60 2.54
CA ALA A 309 17.25 -1.56 1.48
C ALA A 309 17.86 -1.15 0.13
N GLY A 310 17.76 0.13 -0.24
CA GLY A 310 18.35 0.65 -1.46
C GLY A 310 19.88 0.51 -1.50
N ILE A 311 20.58 0.74 -0.37
CA ILE A 311 22.03 0.54 -0.26
C ILE A 311 22.38 -0.95 -0.37
N PHE A 312 21.68 -1.83 0.37
CA PHE A 312 21.94 -3.26 0.29
C PHE A 312 21.65 -3.82 -1.10
N ASP A 313 20.57 -3.37 -1.76
CA ASP A 313 20.28 -3.80 -3.12
C ASP A 313 21.35 -3.38 -4.11
N LYS A 314 21.79 -2.12 -4.05
CA LYS A 314 22.85 -1.60 -4.92
C LYS A 314 24.18 -2.30 -4.73
N GLU A 315 24.59 -2.53 -3.49
CA GLU A 315 25.95 -2.99 -3.14
C GLU A 315 26.06 -4.52 -3.09
N ILE A 316 25.02 -5.19 -2.62
CA ILE A 316 25.01 -6.66 -2.42
C ILE A 316 24.09 -7.33 -3.45
N GLY A 317 23.00 -6.66 -3.82
CA GLY A 317 21.88 -7.22 -4.58
C GLY A 317 20.99 -8.07 -3.67
N ILE A 318 19.80 -7.60 -3.41
CA ILE A 318 18.76 -8.33 -2.68
C ILE A 318 17.76 -8.93 -3.68
N ASP A 319 17.17 -10.06 -3.34
CA ASP A 319 16.17 -10.72 -4.15
C ASP A 319 14.78 -10.60 -3.52
N LEU A 320 14.71 -10.73 -2.20
CA LEU A 320 13.48 -10.67 -1.41
C LEU A 320 13.68 -9.80 -0.16
N SER A 321 12.59 -9.29 0.37
CA SER A 321 12.56 -8.56 1.64
C SER A 321 11.63 -9.23 2.65
N ILE A 322 12.00 -9.16 3.93
CA ILE A 322 11.12 -9.48 5.07
C ILE A 322 11.14 -8.27 6.01
N LEU A 323 9.98 -7.79 6.37
CA LEU A 323 9.85 -6.69 7.31
C LEU A 323 9.47 -7.21 8.70
N SER A 324 10.33 -6.98 9.66
CA SER A 324 10.13 -7.36 11.06
C SER A 324 9.31 -6.30 11.81
N LYS A 325 8.81 -6.65 12.99
CA LYS A 325 8.10 -5.76 13.92
C LYS A 325 6.86 -5.10 13.33
N ALA A 326 6.23 -5.78 12.38
CA ALA A 326 5.04 -5.29 11.70
C ALA A 326 3.81 -5.22 12.63
N ASP A 327 3.81 -5.95 13.71
CA ASP A 327 2.79 -5.95 14.78
C ASP A 327 2.71 -4.62 15.53
N VAL A 328 3.85 -3.95 15.72
CA VAL A 328 3.94 -2.67 16.42
C VAL A 328 4.01 -1.46 15.49
N ASP A 329 4.24 -1.66 14.21
CA ASP A 329 4.17 -0.59 13.21
C ASP A 329 2.73 -0.22 12.88
N LYS A 330 2.28 0.94 13.37
CA LYS A 330 0.95 1.48 13.09
C LYS A 330 0.89 2.28 11.78
N LYS A 331 2.04 2.68 11.25
CA LYS A 331 2.17 3.56 10.09
C LYS A 331 2.12 2.79 8.76
N GLY A 332 2.92 1.75 8.61
CA GLY A 332 2.94 0.89 7.42
C GLY A 332 3.63 1.50 6.19
N GLY A 333 4.16 2.72 6.26
CA GLY A 333 4.77 3.40 5.12
C GLY A 333 6.02 2.71 4.58
N ALA A 334 6.79 2.05 5.45
CA ALA A 334 7.94 1.24 5.05
C ALA A 334 7.55 0.12 4.07
N VAL A 335 6.44 -0.58 4.33
CA VAL A 335 5.92 -1.65 3.47
C VAL A 335 5.57 -1.13 2.08
N LEU A 336 4.90 0.04 2.01
CA LEU A 336 4.54 0.67 0.73
C LEU A 336 5.77 1.10 -0.07
N SER A 337 6.82 1.54 0.61
CA SER A 337 7.97 2.19 -0.02
C SER A 337 9.06 1.20 -0.46
N ILE A 338 9.28 0.13 0.31
CA ILE A 338 10.44 -0.74 0.11
C ILE A 338 10.38 -1.48 -1.23
N SER A 339 9.24 -2.06 -1.57
CA SER A 339 9.04 -2.78 -2.84
C SER A 339 9.19 -1.84 -4.03
N TYR A 340 8.62 -0.65 -3.93
CA TYR A 340 8.67 0.32 -5.02
C TYR A 340 10.09 0.82 -5.30
N ILE A 341 10.87 1.11 -4.25
CA ILE A 341 12.21 1.67 -4.39
C ILE A 341 13.23 0.60 -4.81
N THR A 342 13.15 -0.59 -4.22
CA THR A 342 14.08 -1.68 -4.57
C THR A 342 13.65 -2.46 -5.79
N LYS A 343 12.39 -2.36 -6.21
CA LYS A 343 11.76 -3.22 -7.22
C LYS A 343 11.83 -4.72 -6.86
N LYS A 344 11.96 -5.00 -5.56
CA LYS A 344 12.04 -6.37 -5.03
C LYS A 344 10.81 -6.72 -4.21
N PRO A 345 10.33 -7.96 -4.29
CA PRO A 345 9.14 -8.38 -3.58
C PRO A 345 9.36 -8.53 -2.08
N ILE A 346 8.29 -8.31 -1.32
CA ILE A 346 8.20 -8.69 0.09
C ILE A 346 7.66 -10.12 0.16
N LEU A 347 8.34 -10.97 0.93
CA LEU A 347 7.97 -12.38 1.13
C LEU A 347 7.11 -12.55 2.40
N PHE A 348 7.58 -12.02 3.53
CA PHE A 348 6.92 -12.14 4.82
C PHE A 348 6.93 -10.83 5.61
N LEU A 349 5.99 -10.76 6.57
CA LEU A 349 5.98 -9.78 7.68
C LEU A 349 6.17 -10.53 9.00
N GLY A 350 7.09 -10.06 9.84
CA GLY A 350 7.24 -10.52 11.22
C GLY A 350 6.23 -9.81 12.11
N THR A 351 5.30 -10.56 12.70
CA THR A 351 4.12 -10.04 13.39
C THR A 351 4.10 -10.35 14.87
N GLY A 352 5.26 -10.54 15.50
CA GLY A 352 5.38 -10.82 16.92
C GLY A 352 6.72 -11.46 17.31
N GLN A 353 6.82 -12.04 18.51
CA GLN A 353 8.03 -12.62 19.08
C GLN A 353 8.12 -14.14 18.89
N GLY A 354 7.01 -14.83 18.68
CA GLY A 354 6.92 -16.29 18.51
C GLY A 354 7.50 -16.76 17.17
N TYR A 355 7.87 -18.04 17.09
CA TYR A 355 8.40 -18.61 15.86
C TYR A 355 7.34 -18.74 14.76
N ASP A 356 6.08 -18.80 15.11
CA ASP A 356 4.97 -18.89 14.18
C ASP A 356 4.48 -17.49 13.73
N ASP A 357 5.01 -16.38 14.31
CA ASP A 357 4.67 -15.01 13.99
C ASP A 357 5.40 -14.53 12.72
N LEU A 358 5.22 -15.26 11.63
CA LEU A 358 5.75 -14.96 10.30
C LEU A 358 4.61 -15.06 9.28
N MET A 359 4.03 -13.91 8.94
CA MET A 359 2.87 -13.82 8.07
C MET A 359 3.28 -13.67 6.60
N PRO A 360 2.81 -14.51 5.67
CA PRO A 360 3.02 -14.31 4.24
C PRO A 360 2.48 -12.96 3.79
N PHE A 361 3.30 -12.22 3.04
CA PHE A 361 2.88 -10.94 2.49
C PHE A 361 2.02 -11.15 1.23
N ASN A 362 0.89 -10.45 1.16
CA ASN A 362 0.01 -10.45 0.00
C ASN A 362 -0.40 -9.02 -0.31
N LYS A 363 -0.05 -8.53 -1.50
CA LYS A 363 -0.25 -7.14 -1.91
C LYS A 363 -1.73 -6.77 -2.03
N GLU A 364 -2.57 -7.66 -2.55
CA GLU A 364 -4.01 -7.43 -2.73
C GLU A 364 -4.72 -7.31 -1.39
N LYS A 365 -4.41 -8.22 -0.44
CA LYS A 365 -4.94 -8.16 0.92
C LYS A 365 -4.48 -6.89 1.64
N THR A 366 -3.20 -6.52 1.46
CA THR A 366 -2.63 -5.32 2.10
C THR A 366 -3.28 -4.05 1.56
N ALA A 367 -3.41 -3.90 0.25
CA ALA A 367 -4.10 -2.77 -0.37
C ALA A 367 -5.59 -2.74 0.03
N GLY A 368 -6.25 -3.91 0.08
CA GLY A 368 -7.63 -4.03 0.56
C GLY A 368 -7.77 -3.61 2.02
N PHE A 369 -6.84 -3.99 2.89
CA PHE A 369 -6.89 -3.64 4.31
C PHE A 369 -6.73 -2.13 4.58
N ILE A 370 -5.98 -1.42 3.74
CA ILE A 370 -5.79 0.04 3.86
C ILE A 370 -7.10 0.79 3.59
N LEU A 371 -8.00 0.27 2.75
CA LEU A 371 -9.21 0.98 2.31
C LEU A 371 -10.53 0.34 2.77
N ASN A 372 -10.57 -0.96 3.00
CA ASN A 372 -11.79 -1.65 3.44
C ASN A 372 -11.92 -1.69 4.97
N ASP A 373 -13.14 -1.80 5.47
CA ASP A 373 -13.46 -2.01 6.89
C ASP A 373 -12.98 -3.36 7.40
#